data_f3d629efa9d59adebfe43674835278f5
#
_entry.id   f3d629efa9d59adebfe43674835278f5
#
_cell.length_a   1.000
_cell.length_b   1.000
_cell.length_c   1.000
_cell.angle_alpha   90.00
_cell.angle_beta   90.00
_cell.angle_gamma   90.00
#
_symmetry.space_group_name_H-M   'P 1'
#
loop_
_entity.id
_entity.type
_entity.pdbx_description
1 polymer ?
#
loop_
_entity_poly.entity_id
_entity_poly.type
_entity_poly.pdbx_seq_one_letter_code
_entity_poly.pdbx_strand_id
1 'polypeptide(L)'
;MKVLKFGAVWCSGCLVMRPIWQEIEKENSWLKNEYYDFDKDKEEVTKWKIDKNLPTFVFLDKGGKEFLRLHGEISKKELLKIINENMDR
;
A
#
# COMPACT_ATOMS: atom_id res chain seq x y z
N MET A 1 -12.34 -0.50 -2.73
CA MET A 1 -10.99 -0.97 -2.37
C MET A 1 -10.18 0.18 -1.79
N LYS A 2 -9.41 -0.10 -0.77
CA LYS A 2 -8.52 0.87 -0.14
C LYS A 2 -7.15 0.23 0.05
N VAL A 3 -6.08 1.00 -0.14
CA VAL A 3 -4.71 0.53 0.05
C VAL A 3 -4.07 1.32 1.19
N LEU A 4 -3.52 0.60 2.17
CA LEU A 4 -2.71 1.20 3.22
C LEU A 4 -1.24 0.95 2.86
N LYS A 5 -0.48 2.02 2.76
CA LYS A 5 0.93 1.96 2.38
C LYS A 5 1.79 2.29 3.60
N PHE A 6 2.61 1.34 4.01
CA PHE A 6 3.51 1.51 5.16
C PHE A 6 4.95 1.64 4.68
N GLY A 7 5.63 2.67 5.12
CA GLY A 7 7.00 2.92 4.75
C GLY A 7 7.78 3.62 5.85
N ALA A 8 9.00 4.03 5.54
CA ALA A 8 9.86 4.74 6.46
C ALA A 8 10.88 5.57 5.68
N VAL A 9 11.43 6.61 6.31
CA VAL A 9 12.42 7.47 5.67
C VAL A 9 13.74 6.74 5.37
N TRP A 10 14.03 5.69 6.12
CA TRP A 10 15.26 4.90 5.95
C TRP A 10 15.07 3.73 4.96
N CYS A 11 13.89 3.56 4.40
CA CYS A 11 13.56 2.44 3.51
C CYS A 11 13.78 2.82 2.05
N SER A 12 14.82 2.26 1.42
CA SER A 12 15.12 2.55 0.01
C SER A 12 14.04 2.06 -0.93
N GLY A 13 13.44 0.88 -0.67
CA GLY A 13 12.35 0.34 -1.46
C GLY A 13 11.12 1.24 -1.42
N CYS A 14 10.88 1.91 -0.30
CA CYS A 14 9.77 2.85 -0.16
C CYS A 14 9.95 4.06 -1.09
N LEU A 15 11.19 4.53 -1.25
CA LEU A 15 11.49 5.62 -2.16
C LEU A 15 11.25 5.22 -3.61
N VAL A 16 11.59 3.99 -3.97
CA VAL A 16 11.35 3.46 -5.32
C VAL A 16 9.85 3.38 -5.61
N MET A 17 9.06 2.96 -4.63
CA MET A 17 7.63 2.76 -4.81
C MET A 17 6.82 4.06 -4.84
N ARG A 18 7.34 5.14 -4.27
CA ARG A 18 6.61 6.41 -4.19
C ARG A 18 6.12 6.93 -5.56
N PRO A 19 7.01 7.11 -6.56
CA PRO A 19 6.54 7.59 -7.86
C PRO A 19 5.60 6.62 -8.56
N ILE A 20 5.77 5.32 -8.35
CA ILE A 20 4.89 4.31 -8.94
C ILE A 20 3.48 4.47 -8.41
N TRP A 21 3.31 4.60 -7.09
CA TRP A 21 2.01 4.83 -6.49
C TRP A 21 1.40 6.16 -6.89
N GLN A 22 2.21 7.21 -7.02
CA GLN A 22 1.72 8.52 -7.47
C GLN A 22 1.09 8.42 -8.85
N GLU A 23 1.71 7.67 -9.78
CA GLU A 23 1.13 7.45 -11.10
C GLU A 23 -0.16 6.65 -11.04
N ILE A 24 -0.18 5.58 -10.25
CA ILE A 24 -1.38 4.75 -10.09
C ILE A 24 -2.54 5.57 -9.52
N GLU A 25 -2.28 6.39 -8.51
CA GLU A 25 -3.30 7.22 -7.88
C GLU A 25 -3.85 8.27 -8.84
N LYS A 26 -2.99 8.83 -9.68
CA LYS A 26 -3.39 9.81 -10.67
C LYS A 26 -4.27 9.18 -11.76
N GLU A 27 -3.94 7.95 -12.17
CA GLU A 27 -4.68 7.24 -13.22
C GLU A 27 -5.96 6.58 -12.69
N ASN A 28 -6.05 6.35 -11.38
CA ASN A 28 -7.16 5.64 -10.74
C ASN A 28 -7.69 6.44 -9.55
N SER A 29 -8.27 7.60 -9.82
CA SER A 29 -8.72 8.52 -8.78
C SER A 29 -9.78 7.95 -7.82
N TRP A 30 -10.46 6.87 -8.25
CA TRP A 30 -11.44 6.17 -7.43
C TRP A 30 -10.79 5.35 -6.31
N LEU A 31 -9.51 5.02 -6.46
CA LEU A 31 -8.79 4.18 -5.49
C LEU A 31 -8.41 5.01 -4.27
N LYS A 32 -8.90 4.59 -3.12
CA LYS A 32 -8.55 5.24 -1.86
C LYS A 32 -7.25 4.66 -1.34
N ASN A 33 -6.36 5.53 -0.87
CA ASN A 33 -5.10 5.07 -0.31
C ASN A 33 -4.66 6.01 0.81
N GLU A 34 -3.93 5.45 1.76
CA GLU A 34 -3.39 6.19 2.90
C GLU A 34 -1.95 5.74 3.12
N TYR A 35 -1.10 6.68 3.51
CA TYR A 35 0.29 6.40 3.82
C TYR A 35 0.53 6.53 5.32
N TYR A 36 1.25 5.56 5.87
CA TYR A 36 1.65 5.56 7.29
C TYR A 36 3.14 5.34 7.42
N ASP A 37 3.76 6.09 8.31
CA ASP A 37 5.19 5.99 8.60
C ASP A 37 5.41 4.99 9.73
N PHE A 38 6.29 4.05 9.50
CA PHE A 38 6.57 2.97 10.47
C PHE A 38 7.03 3.50 11.83
N ASP A 39 7.80 4.58 11.83
CA ASP A 39 8.36 5.13 13.07
C ASP A 39 7.42 6.11 13.78
N LYS A 40 6.55 6.78 13.03
CA LYS A 40 5.67 7.82 13.55
C LYS A 40 4.25 7.35 13.84
N ASP A 41 3.68 6.55 12.96
CA ASP A 41 2.28 6.12 13.04
C ASP A 41 2.15 4.78 13.76
N LYS A 42 2.61 4.73 14.99
CA LYS A 42 2.74 3.49 15.76
C LYS A 42 1.42 2.79 16.03
N GLU A 43 0.32 3.55 16.14
CA GLU A 43 -1.00 2.95 16.33
C GLU A 43 -1.41 2.09 15.14
N GLU A 44 -1.23 2.63 13.92
CA GLU A 44 -1.55 1.90 12.71
C GLU A 44 -0.59 0.74 12.47
N VAL A 45 0.68 0.95 12.74
CA VAL A 45 1.70 -0.10 12.63
C VAL A 45 1.34 -1.28 13.53
N THR A 46 0.92 -1.01 14.76
CA THR A 46 0.53 -2.05 15.72
C THR A 46 -0.80 -2.71 15.30
N LYS A 47 -1.76 -1.91 14.92
CA LYS A 47 -3.10 -2.39 14.50
C LYS A 47 -2.99 -3.40 13.36
N TRP A 48 -2.15 -3.10 12.37
CA TRP A 48 -1.99 -3.95 11.19
C TRP A 48 -0.83 -4.92 11.30
N LYS A 49 -0.16 -4.97 12.45
CA LYS A 49 0.95 -5.88 12.73
C LYS A 49 2.07 -5.75 11.68
N ILE A 50 2.45 -4.52 11.42
CA ILE A 50 3.50 -4.21 10.45
C ILE A 50 4.87 -4.40 11.11
N ASP A 51 5.78 -5.05 10.41
CA ASP A 51 7.17 -5.22 10.88
C ASP A 51 8.13 -4.42 9.98
N LYS A 52 9.43 -4.65 10.13
CA LYS A 52 10.44 -3.91 9.38
C LYS A 52 10.58 -4.34 7.92
N ASN A 53 9.79 -5.30 7.48
CA ASN A 53 9.78 -5.76 6.08
C ASN A 53 9.02 -4.75 5.22
N LEU A 54 9.62 -3.59 4.98
CA LEU A 54 9.02 -2.47 4.27
C LEU A 54 9.54 -2.40 2.83
N PRO A 55 8.78 -1.76 1.91
CA PRO A 55 7.44 -1.25 2.11
C PRO A 55 6.41 -2.38 2.23
N THR A 56 5.32 -2.10 2.92
CA THR A 56 4.19 -3.05 3.05
C THR A 56 2.94 -2.38 2.52
N PHE A 57 2.18 -3.11 1.71
CA PHE A 57 0.92 -2.63 1.15
C PHE A 57 -0.20 -3.57 1.58
N VAL A 58 -1.16 -3.02 2.33
CA VAL A 58 -2.32 -3.77 2.82
C VAL A 58 -3.54 -3.36 2.01
N PHE A 59 -4.14 -4.34 1.33
CA PHE A 59 -5.32 -4.10 0.49
C PHE A 59 -6.58 -4.47 1.26
N LEU A 60 -7.49 -3.50 1.36
CA LEU A 60 -8.75 -3.66 2.09
C LEU A 60 -9.92 -3.66 1.11
N ASP A 61 -10.92 -4.50 1.41
CA ASP A 61 -12.16 -4.54 0.63
C ASP A 61 -13.10 -3.38 1.05
N LYS A 62 -14.31 -3.37 0.50
CA LYS A 62 -15.31 -2.32 0.79
C LYS A 62 -15.70 -2.26 2.26
N GLY A 63 -15.62 -3.39 2.94
CA GLY A 63 -15.94 -3.47 4.37
C GLY A 63 -14.77 -3.12 5.27
N GLY A 64 -13.61 -2.80 4.71
CA GLY A 64 -12.41 -2.49 5.47
C GLY A 64 -11.63 -3.72 5.92
N LYS A 65 -11.92 -4.87 5.33
CA LYS A 65 -11.25 -6.12 5.68
C LYS A 65 -10.08 -6.39 4.75
N GLU A 66 -8.94 -6.77 5.31
CA GLU A 66 -7.75 -7.10 4.53
C GLU A 66 -7.98 -8.37 3.70
N PHE A 67 -7.69 -8.30 2.41
CA PHE A 67 -7.75 -9.46 1.52
C PHE A 67 -6.41 -9.78 0.86
N LEU A 68 -5.44 -8.87 0.94
CA LEU A 68 -4.13 -9.08 0.33
C LEU A 68 -3.10 -8.21 1.02
N ARG A 69 -1.88 -8.74 1.15
CA ARG A 69 -0.75 -7.99 1.71
C ARG A 69 0.49 -8.27 0.87
N LEU A 70 1.16 -7.20 0.46
CA LEU A 70 2.38 -7.31 -0.33
C LEU A 70 3.53 -6.60 0.37
N HIS A 71 4.74 -7.07 0.12
CA HIS A 71 5.97 -6.48 0.68
C HIS A 71 6.97 -6.22 -0.43
N GLY A 72 7.76 -5.16 -0.26
CA GLY A 72 8.89 -4.88 -1.13
C GLY A 72 8.52 -4.12 -2.40
N GLU A 73 9.46 -4.15 -3.36
CA GLU A 73 9.32 -3.44 -4.61
C GLU A 73 8.49 -4.26 -5.59
N ILE A 74 7.42 -3.64 -6.09
CA ILE A 74 6.47 -4.29 -7.00
C ILE A 74 6.29 -3.38 -8.20
N SER A 75 6.29 -3.95 -9.41
CA SER A 75 6.16 -3.16 -10.62
C SER A 75 4.77 -2.54 -10.74
N LYS A 76 4.68 -1.41 -11.43
CA LYS A 76 3.41 -0.75 -11.71
C LYS A 76 2.45 -1.71 -12.42
N LYS A 77 2.97 -2.49 -13.38
CA LYS A 77 2.19 -3.46 -14.16
C LYS A 77 1.52 -4.48 -13.24
N GLU A 78 2.28 -5.02 -12.29
CA GLU A 78 1.77 -6.02 -11.37
C GLU A 78 0.74 -5.43 -10.41
N LEU A 79 0.98 -4.22 -9.89
CA LEU A 79 0.03 -3.53 -9.03
C LEU A 79 -1.27 -3.23 -9.76
N LEU A 80 -1.20 -2.76 -11.01
CA LEU A 80 -2.37 -2.48 -11.81
C LEU A 80 -3.18 -3.75 -12.10
N LYS A 81 -2.50 -4.87 -12.33
CA LYS A 81 -3.16 -6.16 -12.51
C LYS A 81 -3.97 -6.54 -11.28
N ILE A 82 -3.36 -6.41 -10.10
CA ILE A 82 -4.02 -6.72 -8.82
C ILE A 82 -5.24 -5.80 -8.62
N ILE A 83 -5.06 -4.51 -8.84
CA ILE A 83 -6.13 -3.52 -8.68
C ILE A 83 -7.29 -3.83 -9.61
N ASN A 84 -7.00 -4.10 -10.89
CA ASN A 84 -8.04 -4.37 -11.88
C ASN A 84 -8.78 -5.68 -11.62
N GLU A 85 -8.08 -6.69 -11.14
CA GLU A 85 -8.70 -7.98 -10.82
C GLU A 85 -9.57 -7.93 -9.56
N ASN A 86 -9.42 -6.91 -8.74
CA ASN A 86 -10.12 -6.79 -7.46
C ASN A 86 -10.99 -5.53 -7.35
N MET A 87 -11.34 -4.91 -8.48
CA MET A 87 -12.10 -3.66 -8.49
C MET A 87 -13.44 -3.74 -7.74
N ASP A 88 -14.03 -4.92 -7.69
CA ASP A 88 -15.32 -5.13 -7.05
C ASP A 88 -15.23 -5.31 -5.52
N ARG A 89 -14.04 -5.37 -4.97
CA ARG A 89 -13.86 -5.54 -3.52
C ARG A 89 -13.99 -4.20 -2.75
#